data_740dcb42783d0e8743c33569b6bdf9d8
#
_entry.id   740dcb42783d0e8743c33569b6bdf9d8
#
_cell.length_a   1.000
_cell.length_b   1.000
_cell.length_c   1.000
_cell.angle_alpha   90.00
_cell.angle_beta   90.00
_cell.angle_gamma   90.00
#
_symmetry.space_group_name_H-M   'P 1'
#
loop_
_entity.id
_entity.type
_entity.pdbx_description
1 polymer ?
#
loop_
_entity_poly.entity_id
_entity_poly.type
_entity_poly.pdbx_seq_one_letter_code
_entity_poly.pdbx_strand_id
1 'polypeptide(L)'
;MTLFDFQAGDTPLLVNVPHAGTRIPDDIAVRMTHAARALPDTDWFVDRLYRFAREMGASMQVARYSRYVVDLNRPPDDAALYPGQPKVGLCPATTFSGEDIYLAGAAPDAVEHQRRVAVFWRPYHEHLAAQLETLRARHGFVVLWDAHSIRSEVPRLFEGRLPDLNLGTNNGLSCAPGLRELVTAICANSARFSSVVDGRFRGGHITRAYGRPEAGC
;
A
#
# COMPACT_ATOMS: atom_id res chain seq x y z
N MET A 1 21.57 -3.31 2.88
CA MET A 1 20.42 -3.58 1.97
C MET A 1 19.50 -2.39 2.04
N THR A 2 19.19 -1.72 0.91
CA THR A 2 18.26 -0.58 0.89
C THR A 2 16.86 -1.10 0.62
N LEU A 3 15.93 -0.91 1.57
CA LEU A 3 14.57 -1.49 1.54
C LEU A 3 13.58 -0.61 0.77
N PHE A 4 13.80 0.68 0.78
CA PHE A 4 12.96 1.69 0.15
C PHE A 4 13.80 2.86 -0.33
N ASP A 5 13.26 3.66 -1.21
CA ASP A 5 13.75 4.99 -1.55
C ASP A 5 12.95 6.02 -0.76
N PHE A 6 13.63 6.99 -0.18
CA PHE A 6 13.00 8.10 0.51
C PHE A 6 13.57 9.42 -0.01
N GLN A 7 12.66 10.36 -0.28
CA GLN A 7 12.99 11.74 -0.56
C GLN A 7 12.19 12.64 0.39
N ALA A 8 12.90 13.42 1.19
CA ALA A 8 12.28 14.40 2.07
C ALA A 8 11.74 15.58 1.26
N GLY A 9 10.58 16.08 1.67
CA GLY A 9 9.96 17.29 1.19
C GLY A 9 9.82 18.32 2.30
N ASP A 10 9.21 19.46 1.99
CA ASP A 10 9.03 20.59 2.91
C ASP A 10 7.55 20.92 3.18
N THR A 11 6.62 20.20 2.57
CA THR A 11 5.17 20.34 2.81
C THR A 11 4.66 19.25 3.78
N PRO A 12 3.47 19.43 4.40
CA PRO A 12 2.88 18.42 5.28
C PRO A 12 2.26 17.23 4.53
N LEU A 13 2.74 16.91 3.34
CA LEU A 13 2.28 15.77 2.54
C LEU A 13 3.38 14.70 2.44
N LEU A 14 3.03 13.45 2.79
CA LEU A 14 3.85 12.29 2.55
C LEU A 14 3.10 11.32 1.62
N VAL A 15 3.69 11.07 0.44
CA VAL A 15 3.21 10.03 -0.48
C VAL A 15 3.95 8.74 -0.19
N ASN A 16 3.22 7.70 0.17
CA ASN A 16 3.74 6.36 0.41
C ASN A 16 3.36 5.45 -0.75
N VAL A 17 4.32 4.70 -1.29
CA VAL A 17 4.13 3.79 -2.44
C VAL A 17 4.63 2.40 -2.04
N PRO A 18 3.81 1.58 -1.36
CA PRO A 18 4.27 0.34 -0.74
C PRO A 18 4.39 -0.83 -1.72
N HIS A 19 3.78 -0.77 -2.90
CA HIS A 19 3.66 -1.92 -3.79
C HIS A 19 4.25 -1.75 -5.20
N ALA A 20 5.02 -0.68 -5.45
CA ALA A 20 5.74 -0.52 -6.72
C ALA A 20 7.08 -1.29 -6.76
N GLY A 21 7.50 -1.85 -5.64
CA GLY A 21 8.75 -2.60 -5.54
C GLY A 21 8.75 -3.87 -6.36
N THR A 22 9.89 -4.14 -7.03
CA THR A 22 10.06 -5.30 -7.92
C THR A 22 11.18 -6.24 -7.49
N ARG A 23 11.94 -5.88 -6.45
CA ARG A 23 13.05 -6.72 -5.99
C ARG A 23 12.52 -7.93 -5.22
N ILE A 24 13.13 -9.08 -5.47
CA ILE A 24 12.93 -10.31 -4.69
C ILE A 24 14.31 -10.82 -4.30
N PRO A 25 14.59 -11.10 -3.02
CA PRO A 25 15.82 -11.77 -2.61
C PRO A 25 15.95 -13.14 -3.27
N ASP A 26 17.19 -13.56 -3.59
CA ASP A 26 17.48 -14.81 -4.31
C ASP A 26 16.95 -16.04 -3.57
N ASP A 27 17.08 -16.05 -2.23
CA ASP A 27 16.59 -17.12 -1.35
C ASP A 27 15.07 -17.28 -1.38
N ILE A 28 14.34 -16.22 -1.72
CA ILE A 28 12.89 -16.23 -1.92
C ILE A 28 12.57 -16.55 -3.38
N ALA A 29 13.30 -15.95 -4.34
CA ALA A 29 13.05 -16.12 -5.75
C ALA A 29 13.17 -17.59 -6.21
N VAL A 30 14.12 -18.35 -5.68
CA VAL A 30 14.30 -19.78 -6.02
C VAL A 30 13.10 -20.64 -5.60
N ARG A 31 12.28 -20.17 -4.65
CA ARG A 31 11.08 -20.84 -4.16
C ARG A 31 9.82 -20.47 -4.94
N MET A 32 9.88 -19.47 -5.83
CA MET A 32 8.72 -18.94 -6.55
C MET A 32 8.54 -19.61 -7.90
N THR A 33 7.27 -19.70 -8.33
CA THR A 33 6.91 -20.11 -9.69
C THR A 33 7.41 -19.10 -10.72
N HIS A 34 7.58 -19.56 -11.97
CA HIS A 34 7.99 -18.66 -13.05
C HIS A 34 6.97 -17.54 -13.28
N ALA A 35 5.66 -17.85 -13.22
CA ALA A 35 4.59 -16.87 -13.38
C ALA A 35 4.64 -15.79 -12.29
N ALA A 36 4.86 -16.18 -11.03
CA ALA A 36 4.93 -15.24 -9.92
C ALA A 36 6.16 -14.31 -10.00
N ARG A 37 7.27 -14.77 -10.59
CA ARG A 37 8.46 -13.90 -10.80
C ARG A 37 8.22 -12.78 -11.81
N ALA A 38 7.18 -12.87 -12.65
CA ALA A 38 6.75 -11.78 -13.51
C ALA A 38 6.03 -10.65 -12.74
N LEU A 39 5.73 -10.85 -11.44
CA LEU A 39 5.16 -9.87 -10.53
C LEU A 39 3.83 -9.27 -11.02
N PRO A 40 2.83 -10.09 -11.40
CA PRO A 40 1.59 -9.61 -12.03
C PRO A 40 0.75 -8.68 -11.13
N ASP A 41 0.97 -8.70 -9.82
CA ASP A 41 0.20 -7.90 -8.84
C ASP A 41 0.97 -6.67 -8.32
N THR A 42 2.05 -6.28 -9.00
CA THR A 42 2.78 -5.05 -8.69
C THR A 42 1.95 -3.83 -9.09
N ASP A 43 1.96 -2.80 -8.25
CA ASP A 43 1.40 -1.48 -8.56
C ASP A 43 2.37 -0.76 -9.53
N TRP A 44 2.37 -1.20 -10.80
CA TRP A 44 3.34 -0.77 -11.80
C TRP A 44 3.30 0.73 -12.05
N PHE A 45 4.48 1.35 -11.96
CA PHE A 45 4.72 2.75 -12.28
C PHE A 45 4.00 3.77 -11.38
N VAL A 46 3.45 3.37 -10.23
CA VAL A 46 2.82 4.30 -9.29
C VAL A 46 3.84 5.31 -8.75
N ASP A 47 5.08 4.90 -8.53
CA ASP A 47 6.19 5.79 -8.18
C ASP A 47 6.43 6.89 -9.24
N ARG A 48 6.25 6.55 -10.52
CA ARG A 48 6.39 7.49 -11.65
C ARG A 48 5.14 8.36 -11.80
N LEU A 49 3.95 7.79 -11.59
CA LEU A 49 2.67 8.51 -11.63
C LEU A 49 2.65 9.64 -10.59
N TYR A 50 3.18 9.39 -9.39
CA TYR A 50 3.21 10.38 -8.32
C TYR A 50 4.49 11.25 -8.29
N ARG A 51 5.33 11.22 -9.32
CA ARG A 51 6.54 12.04 -9.38
C ARG A 51 6.26 13.54 -9.20
N PHE A 52 5.15 14.02 -9.73
CA PHE A 52 4.72 15.41 -9.61
C PHE A 52 4.58 15.87 -8.14
N ALA A 53 4.24 14.96 -7.22
CA ALA A 53 4.12 15.30 -5.80
C ALA A 53 5.45 15.80 -5.21
N ARG A 54 6.59 15.29 -5.71
CA ARG A 54 7.92 15.77 -5.32
C ARG A 54 8.14 17.22 -5.75
N GLU A 55 7.69 17.58 -6.96
CA GLU A 55 7.78 18.94 -7.48
C GLU A 55 6.89 19.91 -6.69
N MET A 56 5.84 19.37 -6.03
CA MET A 56 4.99 20.11 -5.10
C MET A 56 5.56 20.17 -3.67
N GLY A 57 6.77 19.65 -3.43
CA GLY A 57 7.41 19.65 -2.12
C GLY A 57 6.96 18.52 -1.18
N ALA A 58 6.25 17.51 -1.67
CA ALA A 58 5.85 16.36 -0.84
C ALA A 58 7.04 15.46 -0.53
N SER A 59 7.07 14.90 0.69
CA SER A 59 7.91 13.75 0.99
C SER A 59 7.40 12.51 0.27
N MET A 60 8.30 11.61 -0.14
CA MET A 60 7.92 10.40 -0.85
C MET A 60 8.73 9.19 -0.37
N GLN A 61 8.04 8.11 0.02
CA GLN A 61 8.63 6.81 0.38
C GLN A 61 8.14 5.74 -0.60
N VAL A 62 9.07 5.02 -1.23
CA VAL A 62 8.77 4.01 -2.25
C VAL A 62 9.44 2.69 -1.89
N ALA A 63 8.66 1.62 -1.73
CA ALA A 63 9.19 0.29 -1.50
C ALA A 63 10.02 -0.22 -2.69
N ARG A 64 11.15 -0.90 -2.43
CA ARG A 64 11.97 -1.55 -3.45
C ARG A 64 11.66 -3.03 -3.63
N TYR A 65 11.16 -3.67 -2.58
CA TYR A 65 10.85 -5.10 -2.61
C TYR A 65 9.38 -5.34 -2.95
N SER A 66 9.17 -6.42 -3.71
CA SER A 66 7.84 -6.83 -4.13
C SER A 66 6.94 -7.17 -2.93
N ARG A 67 5.64 -6.91 -3.06
CA ARG A 67 4.62 -7.37 -2.12
C ARG A 67 4.61 -8.89 -1.93
N TYR A 68 5.22 -9.65 -2.83
CA TYR A 68 5.38 -11.10 -2.68
C TYR A 68 6.46 -11.50 -1.69
N VAL A 69 7.36 -10.58 -1.35
CA VAL A 69 8.30 -10.75 -0.24
C VAL A 69 7.55 -10.57 1.08
N VAL A 70 6.91 -9.44 1.26
CA VAL A 70 6.00 -9.13 2.36
C VAL A 70 5.06 -8.01 1.92
N ASP A 71 3.76 -8.16 2.15
CA ASP A 71 2.80 -7.10 1.82
C ASP A 71 2.83 -6.01 2.91
N LEU A 72 3.45 -4.88 2.58
CA LEU A 72 3.61 -3.75 3.50
C LEU A 72 2.27 -3.10 3.89
N ASN A 73 1.18 -3.39 3.16
CA ASN A 73 -0.15 -2.89 3.50
C ASN A 73 -1.02 -3.97 4.17
N ARG A 74 -0.36 -4.89 4.92
CA ARG A 74 -0.99 -5.88 5.80
C ARG A 74 -0.41 -5.76 7.20
N PRO A 75 -1.19 -6.07 8.26
CA PRO A 75 -0.69 -6.06 9.62
C PRO A 75 0.35 -7.19 9.82
N PRO A 76 1.34 -6.98 10.72
CA PRO A 76 2.46 -7.91 10.89
C PRO A 76 2.06 -9.25 11.54
N ASP A 77 0.90 -9.30 12.19
CA ASP A 77 0.28 -10.52 12.75
C ASP A 77 -0.60 -11.26 11.73
N ASP A 78 -0.63 -10.78 10.49
CA ASP A 78 -1.45 -11.29 9.40
C ASP A 78 -2.97 -11.34 9.69
N ALA A 79 -3.47 -10.48 10.58
CA ALA A 79 -4.89 -10.36 10.86
C ALA A 79 -5.68 -9.94 9.60
N ALA A 80 -6.91 -10.44 9.48
CA ALA A 80 -7.78 -10.11 8.35
C ALA A 80 -8.26 -8.66 8.44
N LEU A 81 -7.98 -7.84 7.42
CA LEU A 81 -8.45 -6.45 7.34
C LEU A 81 -9.97 -6.36 7.09
N TYR A 82 -10.53 -7.35 6.40
CA TYR A 82 -11.94 -7.39 6.02
C TYR A 82 -12.50 -8.78 6.36
N PRO A 83 -13.13 -8.97 7.53
CA PRO A 83 -13.77 -10.23 7.87
C PRO A 83 -14.78 -10.67 6.81
N GLY A 84 -14.77 -11.96 6.47
CA GLY A 84 -15.70 -12.53 5.47
C GLY A 84 -15.32 -12.30 3.99
N GLN A 85 -14.19 -11.67 3.72
CA GLN A 85 -13.69 -11.48 2.35
C GLN A 85 -12.46 -12.37 2.08
N PRO A 86 -12.16 -12.69 0.80
CA PRO A 86 -10.93 -13.39 0.43
C PRO A 86 -9.70 -12.67 1.01
N LYS A 87 -8.90 -13.40 1.79
CA LYS A 87 -7.70 -12.86 2.44
C LYS A 87 -6.54 -12.89 1.45
N VAL A 88 -5.92 -11.74 1.24
CA VAL A 88 -4.55 -11.66 0.73
C VAL A 88 -3.65 -11.53 1.96
N GLY A 89 -2.83 -12.54 2.23
CA GLY A 89 -2.00 -12.60 3.44
C GLY A 89 -0.83 -11.63 3.44
N LEU A 90 -0.16 -11.53 4.60
CA LEU A 90 1.06 -10.75 4.78
C LEU A 90 2.20 -11.23 3.86
N CYS A 91 2.36 -12.55 3.72
CA CYS A 91 3.20 -13.18 2.70
C CYS A 91 2.27 -13.93 1.74
N PRO A 92 1.82 -13.30 0.64
CA PRO A 92 0.83 -13.89 -0.25
C PRO A 92 1.27 -15.26 -0.77
N ALA A 93 0.39 -16.25 -0.73
CA ALA A 93 0.63 -17.58 -1.30
C ALA A 93 0.12 -17.71 -2.74
N THR A 94 -0.85 -16.86 -3.12
CA THR A 94 -1.43 -16.85 -4.46
C THR A 94 -1.48 -15.43 -5.03
N THR A 95 -1.40 -15.32 -6.36
CA THR A 95 -1.61 -14.07 -7.10
C THR A 95 -3.06 -13.60 -6.98
N PHE A 96 -3.37 -12.39 -7.42
CA PHE A 96 -4.75 -11.90 -7.53
C PHE A 96 -5.60 -12.74 -8.50
N SER A 97 -4.97 -13.40 -9.47
CA SER A 97 -5.64 -14.35 -10.37
C SER A 97 -5.82 -15.75 -9.78
N GLY A 98 -5.22 -16.04 -8.62
CA GLY A 98 -5.35 -17.32 -7.92
C GLY A 98 -4.26 -18.34 -8.23
N GLU A 99 -3.26 -17.98 -9.02
CA GLU A 99 -2.11 -18.84 -9.33
C GLU A 99 -1.16 -18.91 -8.13
N ASP A 100 -0.54 -20.05 -7.89
CA ASP A 100 0.41 -20.23 -6.82
C ASP A 100 1.67 -19.36 -7.01
N ILE A 101 2.05 -18.63 -5.96
CA ILE A 101 3.28 -17.84 -5.94
C ILE A 101 4.49 -18.74 -5.71
N TYR A 102 4.36 -19.79 -4.91
CA TYR A 102 5.46 -20.68 -4.55
C TYR A 102 5.34 -22.04 -5.22
N LEU A 103 6.49 -22.65 -5.44
CA LEU A 103 6.58 -24.06 -5.82
C LEU A 103 5.95 -24.95 -4.73
N ALA A 104 5.51 -26.15 -5.09
CA ALA A 104 4.86 -27.07 -4.16
C ALA A 104 5.74 -27.31 -2.90
N GLY A 105 5.15 -27.09 -1.73
CA GLY A 105 5.83 -27.22 -0.43
C GLY A 105 6.84 -26.11 -0.11
N ALA A 106 6.97 -25.08 -0.96
CA ALA A 106 7.95 -23.99 -0.77
C ALA A 106 7.35 -22.69 -0.23
N ALA A 107 6.06 -22.68 0.12
CA ALA A 107 5.43 -21.50 0.77
C ALA A 107 6.13 -21.17 2.10
N PRO A 108 6.15 -19.89 2.51
CA PRO A 108 6.76 -19.49 3.78
C PRO A 108 6.01 -20.09 4.96
N ASP A 109 6.74 -20.63 5.92
CA ASP A 109 6.24 -21.06 7.22
C ASP A 109 6.21 -19.89 8.22
N ALA A 110 5.82 -20.16 9.47
CA ALA A 110 5.72 -19.14 10.51
C ALA A 110 7.08 -18.49 10.84
N VAL A 111 8.18 -19.24 10.77
CA VAL A 111 9.52 -18.71 11.03
C VAL A 111 9.94 -17.76 9.92
N GLU A 112 9.70 -18.14 8.68
CA GLU A 112 9.96 -17.28 7.53
C GLU A 112 9.07 -16.03 7.51
N HIS A 113 7.80 -16.12 7.92
CA HIS A 113 6.94 -14.94 8.12
C HIS A 113 7.55 -13.97 9.11
N GLN A 114 7.98 -14.45 10.29
CA GLN A 114 8.61 -13.60 11.30
C GLN A 114 9.91 -12.97 10.80
N ARG A 115 10.73 -13.73 10.05
CA ARG A 115 11.94 -13.20 9.43
C ARG A 115 11.61 -12.04 8.47
N ARG A 116 10.60 -12.21 7.59
CA ARG A 116 10.21 -11.16 6.63
C ARG A 116 9.64 -9.94 7.31
N VAL A 117 8.88 -10.13 8.37
CA VAL A 117 8.43 -9.00 9.22
C VAL A 117 9.62 -8.25 9.79
N ALA A 118 10.58 -8.94 10.40
CA ALA A 118 11.73 -8.32 11.03
C ALA A 118 12.66 -7.60 10.03
N VAL A 119 12.87 -8.19 8.85
CA VAL A 119 13.86 -7.71 7.88
C VAL A 119 13.29 -6.66 6.92
N PHE A 120 12.02 -6.78 6.50
CA PHE A 120 11.45 -5.93 5.45
C PHE A 120 10.31 -5.05 5.94
N TRP A 121 9.36 -5.62 6.70
CA TRP A 121 8.15 -4.92 7.12
C TRP A 121 8.45 -3.88 8.20
N ARG A 122 9.08 -4.30 9.29
CA ARG A 122 9.32 -3.43 10.46
C ARG A 122 10.18 -2.21 10.14
N PRO A 123 11.34 -2.32 9.48
CA PRO A 123 12.15 -1.14 9.19
C PRO A 123 11.46 -0.16 8.23
N TYR A 124 10.62 -0.66 7.31
CA TYR A 124 9.82 0.19 6.43
C TYR A 124 8.80 1.02 7.21
N HIS A 125 8.08 0.37 8.13
CA HIS A 125 7.06 1.00 8.94
C HIS A 125 7.62 1.91 10.03
N GLU A 126 8.75 1.55 10.62
CA GLU A 126 9.47 2.41 11.57
C GLU A 126 9.92 3.72 10.91
N HIS A 127 10.45 3.63 9.69
CA HIS A 127 10.82 4.83 8.95
C HIS A 127 9.59 5.66 8.57
N LEU A 128 8.52 5.04 8.06
CA LEU A 128 7.27 5.74 7.73
C LEU A 128 6.72 6.49 8.95
N ALA A 129 6.63 5.82 10.09
CA ALA A 129 6.15 6.43 11.34
C ALA A 129 7.02 7.62 11.78
N ALA A 130 8.35 7.48 11.71
CA ALA A 130 9.28 8.56 12.06
C ALA A 130 9.14 9.78 11.14
N GLN A 131 8.92 9.55 9.84
CA GLN A 131 8.70 10.65 8.89
C GLN A 131 7.36 11.36 9.11
N LEU A 132 6.29 10.61 9.37
CA LEU A 132 4.99 11.19 9.72
C LEU A 132 5.09 12.07 10.97
N GLU A 133 5.77 11.59 12.01
CA GLU A 133 5.98 12.36 13.24
C GLU A 133 6.82 13.61 13.00
N THR A 134 7.88 13.51 12.19
CA THR A 134 8.73 14.65 11.81
C THR A 134 7.92 15.74 11.11
N LEU A 135 7.10 15.36 10.13
CA LEU A 135 6.26 16.31 9.39
C LEU A 135 5.18 16.90 10.28
N ARG A 136 4.54 16.08 11.13
CA ARG A 136 3.53 16.54 12.09
C ARG A 136 4.12 17.54 13.08
N ALA A 137 5.31 17.25 13.63
CA ALA A 137 5.99 18.18 14.54
C ALA A 137 6.35 19.51 13.88
N ARG A 138 6.73 19.48 12.59
CA ARG A 138 7.10 20.68 11.82
C ARG A 138 5.92 21.54 11.42
N HIS A 139 4.79 20.92 11.05
CA HIS A 139 3.66 21.62 10.42
C HIS A 139 2.38 21.66 11.28
N GLY A 140 2.36 20.96 12.43
CA GLY A 140 1.16 20.80 13.27
C GLY A 140 0.23 19.68 12.80
N PHE A 141 0.36 19.25 11.55
CA PHE A 141 -0.37 18.12 10.95
C PHE A 141 0.43 17.50 9.83
N VAL A 142 0.01 16.30 9.38
CA VAL A 142 0.54 15.63 8.19
C VAL A 142 -0.59 14.94 7.43
N VAL A 143 -0.50 14.91 6.11
CA VAL A 143 -1.37 14.12 5.24
C VAL A 143 -0.57 12.96 4.71
N LEU A 144 -0.99 11.73 5.04
CA LEU A 144 -0.46 10.51 4.44
C LEU A 144 -1.32 10.12 3.23
N TRP A 145 -0.69 10.11 2.06
CA TRP A 145 -1.29 9.61 0.82
C TRP A 145 -0.71 8.24 0.47
N ASP A 146 -1.47 7.18 0.75
CA ASP A 146 -1.07 5.80 0.46
C ASP A 146 -1.46 5.46 -0.98
N ALA A 147 -0.49 5.51 -1.88
CA ALA A 147 -0.69 5.47 -3.32
C ALA A 147 -0.61 4.05 -3.86
N HIS A 148 -1.66 3.64 -4.56
CA HIS A 148 -1.83 2.29 -5.12
C HIS A 148 -2.33 2.31 -6.55
N SER A 149 -2.20 1.17 -7.22
CA SER A 149 -2.96 0.83 -8.42
C SER A 149 -3.39 -0.64 -8.37
N ILE A 150 -4.44 -0.95 -9.11
CA ILE A 150 -4.91 -2.32 -9.30
C ILE A 150 -5.59 -2.41 -10.66
N ARG A 151 -5.64 -3.59 -11.23
CA ARG A 151 -6.45 -3.83 -12.44
C ARG A 151 -7.92 -3.53 -12.16
N SER A 152 -8.61 -2.92 -13.13
CA SER A 152 -10.03 -2.56 -12.99
C SER A 152 -10.95 -3.77 -12.78
N GLU A 153 -10.52 -4.96 -13.19
CA GLU A 153 -11.25 -6.22 -13.06
C GLU A 153 -10.35 -7.29 -12.46
N VAL A 154 -10.73 -7.80 -11.29
CA VAL A 154 -10.08 -8.93 -10.59
C VAL A 154 -11.17 -9.83 -10.01
N PRO A 155 -11.76 -10.73 -10.82
CA PRO A 155 -12.98 -11.48 -10.46
C PRO A 155 -12.86 -12.28 -9.15
N ARG A 156 -11.65 -12.72 -8.79
CA ARG A 156 -11.39 -13.42 -7.53
C ARG A 156 -11.54 -12.51 -6.30
N LEU A 157 -11.28 -11.22 -6.44
CA LEU A 157 -11.30 -10.28 -5.30
C LEU A 157 -12.59 -9.47 -5.22
N PHE A 158 -13.21 -9.19 -6.36
CA PHE A 158 -14.45 -8.41 -6.46
C PHE A 158 -15.14 -8.67 -7.78
N GLU A 159 -16.45 -8.47 -7.79
CA GLU A 159 -17.29 -8.58 -8.99
C GLU A 159 -17.26 -7.27 -9.79
N GLY A 160 -17.34 -7.39 -11.11
CA GLY A 160 -17.46 -6.26 -12.04
C GLY A 160 -16.18 -5.45 -12.19
N ARG A 161 -16.35 -4.19 -12.57
CA ARG A 161 -15.30 -3.23 -12.87
C ARG A 161 -15.23 -2.15 -11.79
N LEU A 162 -14.02 -1.86 -11.31
CA LEU A 162 -13.78 -0.74 -10.40
C LEU A 162 -13.93 0.61 -11.10
N PRO A 163 -14.41 1.65 -10.42
CA PRO A 163 -14.21 3.03 -10.83
C PRO A 163 -12.71 3.36 -11.00
N ASP A 164 -12.41 4.39 -11.77
CA ASP A 164 -11.02 4.79 -12.06
C ASP A 164 -10.29 5.27 -10.80
N LEU A 165 -10.99 6.03 -9.93
CA LEU A 165 -10.45 6.54 -8.67
C LEU A 165 -11.18 5.90 -7.49
N ASN A 166 -10.42 5.21 -6.64
CA ASN A 166 -10.93 4.54 -5.45
C ASN A 166 -10.27 5.14 -4.21
N LEU A 167 -11.01 5.92 -3.44
CA LEU A 167 -10.54 6.58 -2.22
C LEU A 167 -10.95 5.76 -1.01
N GLY A 168 -9.99 5.33 -0.20
CA GLY A 168 -10.22 4.60 1.05
C GLY A 168 -9.88 5.46 2.26
N THR A 169 -10.86 5.76 3.10
CA THR A 169 -10.71 6.59 4.31
C THR A 169 -11.06 5.84 5.60
N ASN A 170 -11.17 4.51 5.52
CA ASN A 170 -11.66 3.66 6.61
C ASN A 170 -13.05 4.13 7.11
N ASN A 171 -13.96 4.40 6.18
CA ASN A 171 -15.29 4.98 6.43
C ASN A 171 -15.24 6.34 7.16
N GLY A 172 -14.23 7.16 6.87
CA GLY A 172 -14.02 8.46 7.49
C GLY A 172 -13.23 8.44 8.81
N LEU A 173 -12.88 7.25 9.33
CA LEU A 173 -12.16 7.13 10.60
C LEU A 173 -10.66 7.50 10.48
N SER A 174 -10.11 7.41 9.27
CA SER A 174 -8.68 7.65 9.02
C SER A 174 -8.41 8.91 8.19
N CYS A 175 -9.38 9.83 8.15
CA CYS A 175 -9.25 11.07 7.37
C CYS A 175 -10.08 12.17 8.01
N ALA A 176 -9.50 13.36 8.16
CA ALA A 176 -10.24 14.54 8.64
C ALA A 176 -11.44 14.84 7.73
N PRO A 177 -12.64 15.14 8.29
CA PRO A 177 -13.86 15.32 7.49
C PRO A 177 -13.70 16.33 6.35
N GLY A 178 -13.13 17.50 6.61
CA GLY A 178 -12.92 18.52 5.59
C GLY A 178 -11.99 18.10 4.46
N LEU A 179 -10.92 17.32 4.76
CA LEU A 179 -10.05 16.77 3.72
C LEU A 179 -10.80 15.70 2.90
N ARG A 180 -11.56 14.83 3.56
CA ARG A 180 -12.38 13.82 2.89
C ARG A 180 -13.40 14.46 1.93
N GLU A 181 -14.11 15.49 2.38
CA GLU A 181 -15.09 16.25 1.59
C GLU A 181 -14.42 16.91 0.37
N LEU A 182 -13.30 17.60 0.59
CA LEU A 182 -12.55 18.26 -0.48
C LEU A 182 -12.09 17.28 -1.58
N VAL A 183 -11.44 16.18 -1.19
CA VAL A 183 -10.94 15.19 -2.17
C VAL A 183 -12.11 14.50 -2.88
N THR A 184 -13.20 14.19 -2.16
CA THR A 184 -14.43 13.64 -2.75
C THR A 184 -15.00 14.57 -3.81
N ALA A 185 -15.12 15.86 -3.50
CA ALA A 185 -15.64 16.85 -4.43
C ALA A 185 -14.76 17.01 -5.68
N ILE A 186 -13.43 17.04 -5.50
CA ILE A 186 -12.48 17.11 -6.62
C ILE A 186 -12.65 15.90 -7.55
N CYS A 187 -12.72 14.68 -7.00
CA CYS A 187 -12.88 13.47 -7.78
C CYS A 187 -14.26 13.39 -8.47
N ALA A 188 -15.33 13.74 -7.76
CA ALA A 188 -16.70 13.73 -8.30
C ALA A 188 -16.92 14.76 -9.43
N ASN A 189 -16.20 15.88 -9.39
CA ASN A 189 -16.26 16.89 -10.45
C ASN A 189 -15.41 16.57 -11.69
N SER A 190 -14.72 15.44 -11.70
CA SER A 190 -13.96 15.01 -12.87
C SER A 190 -14.89 14.56 -13.98
N ALA A 191 -14.87 15.24 -15.14
CA ALA A 191 -15.59 14.79 -16.33
C ALA A 191 -14.92 13.59 -17.01
N ARG A 192 -13.70 13.24 -16.61
CA ARG A 192 -12.85 12.22 -17.26
C ARG A 192 -12.82 10.90 -16.52
N PHE A 193 -12.89 10.92 -15.19
CA PHE A 193 -12.67 9.75 -14.34
C PHE A 193 -13.87 9.50 -13.44
N SER A 194 -14.30 8.25 -13.38
CA SER A 194 -15.26 7.78 -12.39
C SER A 194 -14.59 7.63 -11.02
N SER A 195 -15.33 7.86 -9.92
CA SER A 195 -14.77 7.81 -8.58
C SER A 195 -15.72 7.17 -7.57
N VAL A 196 -15.15 6.61 -6.52
CA VAL A 196 -15.88 6.12 -5.34
C VAL A 196 -15.06 6.36 -4.08
N VAL A 197 -15.74 6.68 -2.98
CA VAL A 197 -15.14 6.80 -1.65
C VAL A 197 -15.65 5.65 -0.79
N ASP A 198 -14.71 4.95 -0.13
CA ASP A 198 -14.98 3.81 0.74
C ASP A 198 -15.85 2.71 0.10
N GLY A 199 -15.68 2.49 -1.21
CA GLY A 199 -16.36 1.44 -1.96
C GLY A 199 -15.78 0.05 -1.66
N ARG A 200 -15.25 -0.64 -2.68
CA ARG A 200 -14.58 -1.94 -2.51
C ARG A 200 -13.33 -1.83 -1.62
N PHE A 201 -12.55 -0.77 -1.79
CA PHE A 201 -11.35 -0.46 -1.01
C PHE A 201 -11.63 0.66 -0.02
N ARG A 202 -11.59 0.33 1.27
CA ARG A 202 -11.86 1.26 2.37
C ARG A 202 -10.61 1.70 3.11
N GLY A 203 -9.43 1.38 2.58
CA GLY A 203 -8.14 1.57 3.21
C GLY A 203 -7.53 0.27 3.73
N GLY A 204 -6.24 0.10 3.49
CA GLY A 204 -5.44 -1.03 3.96
C GLY A 204 -4.93 -0.86 5.38
N HIS A 205 -3.89 -1.63 5.74
CA HIS A 205 -3.25 -1.52 7.05
C HIS A 205 -2.66 -0.12 7.28
N ILE A 206 -1.96 0.43 6.29
CA ILE A 206 -1.31 1.75 6.39
C ILE A 206 -2.34 2.83 6.70
N THR A 207 -3.43 2.91 5.93
CA THR A 207 -4.52 3.86 6.18
C THR A 207 -5.07 3.74 7.61
N ARG A 208 -5.26 2.51 8.11
CA ARG A 208 -5.87 2.26 9.42
C ARG A 208 -4.91 2.47 10.59
N ALA A 209 -3.62 2.16 10.39
CA ALA A 209 -2.61 2.25 11.44
C ALA A 209 -2.15 3.68 11.67
N TYR A 210 -2.05 4.47 10.59
CA TYR A 210 -1.47 5.82 10.64
C TYR A 210 -2.48 6.95 10.51
N GLY A 211 -3.62 6.73 9.85
CA GLY A 211 -4.67 7.74 9.74
C GLY A 211 -5.38 7.96 11.07
N ARG A 212 -4.98 9.01 11.77
CA ARG A 212 -5.47 9.44 13.10
C ARG A 212 -5.73 10.94 13.07
N PRO A 213 -6.84 11.37 12.47
CA PRO A 213 -7.12 12.80 12.26
C PRO A 213 -7.18 13.59 13.58
N GLU A 214 -7.61 12.96 14.68
CA GLU A 214 -7.61 13.56 16.02
C GLU A 214 -6.18 13.83 16.57
N ALA A 215 -5.17 13.13 16.05
CA ALA A 215 -3.76 13.29 16.39
C ALA A 215 -2.99 14.07 15.30
N GLY A 216 -3.68 14.61 14.30
CA GLY A 216 -3.07 15.41 13.23
C GLY A 216 -2.46 14.60 12.07
N CYS A 217 -2.90 13.34 11.85
CA CYS A 217 -2.50 12.55 10.68
C CYS A 217 -3.73 12.00 9.94
#